data_ec4a92d377c0a3b4e12456198d842390
#
_entry.id   ec4a92d377c0a3b4e12456198d842390
#
_cell.length_a   1.000
_cell.length_b   1.000
_cell.length_c   1.000
_cell.angle_alpha   90.00
_cell.angle_beta   90.00
_cell.angle_gamma   90.00
#
_symmetry.space_group_name_H-M   'P 1'
#
loop_
_entity.id
_entity.type
_entity.pdbx_description
1 polymer ?
#
loop_
_entity_poly.entity_id
_entity_poly.type
_entity_poly.pdbx_seq_one_letter_code
_entity_poly.pdbx_strand_id
1 'polypeptide(L)'
;METIVNGISKTLQKNERKMGSEAPAISLEMLDGQTKVIGMLATKVQVMITLPFQNSLTPELSSIIEKYQDQAFIYLISAQTLGEMTNPACSSTDFAELAKKFGVYIDETLCAKSLFIINKDGQFVYKEITKDVEDAFDLEMFETKLDEAIHFKKKGHVHENWMGA
;
A
#
# COMPACT_ATOMS: atom_id res chain seq x y z
N MET A 1 1.14 -7.97 -16.43
CA MET A 1 2.41 -7.52 -15.87
C MET A 1 3.17 -8.69 -15.26
N GLU A 2 4.49 -8.61 -15.24
CA GLU A 2 5.34 -9.66 -14.69
C GLU A 2 6.30 -9.10 -13.66
N THR A 3 6.72 -9.94 -12.74
CA THR A 3 7.79 -9.64 -11.79
C THR A 3 8.74 -10.82 -11.71
N ILE A 4 9.99 -10.57 -11.37
CA ILE A 4 11.02 -11.60 -11.29
C ILE A 4 11.20 -12.01 -9.82
N VAL A 5 11.16 -13.32 -9.58
CA VAL A 5 11.37 -13.91 -8.25
C VAL A 5 12.46 -14.97 -8.38
N ASN A 6 13.59 -14.76 -7.71
CA ASN A 6 14.74 -15.68 -7.77
C ASN A 6 15.17 -15.99 -9.20
N GLY A 7 15.19 -14.96 -10.05
CA GLY A 7 15.58 -15.09 -11.45
C GLY A 7 14.52 -15.66 -12.38
N ILE A 8 13.32 -15.95 -11.88
CA ILE A 8 12.25 -16.54 -12.67
C ILE A 8 11.14 -15.51 -12.84
N SER A 9 10.71 -15.28 -14.08
CA SER A 9 9.60 -14.38 -14.39
C SER A 9 8.27 -15.01 -13.94
N LYS A 10 7.50 -14.25 -13.16
CA LYS A 10 6.17 -14.65 -12.68
C LYS A 10 5.14 -13.67 -13.22
N THR A 11 4.04 -14.20 -13.75
CA THR A 11 2.95 -13.37 -14.26
C THR A 11 2.03 -12.97 -13.13
N LEU A 12 1.73 -11.66 -13.03
CA LEU A 12 0.76 -11.15 -12.08
C LEU A 12 -0.64 -11.23 -12.67
N GLN A 13 -1.63 -11.48 -11.82
CA GLN A 13 -3.02 -11.55 -12.27
C GLN A 13 -3.50 -10.20 -12.78
N LYS A 14 -4.49 -10.25 -13.70
CA LYS A 14 -4.95 -9.08 -14.45
C LYS A 14 -5.96 -8.25 -13.65
N ASN A 15 -5.52 -7.59 -12.61
CA ASN A 15 -6.36 -6.63 -11.88
C ASN A 15 -5.58 -5.37 -11.62
N GLU A 16 -4.78 -4.96 -12.60
CA GLU A 16 -3.98 -3.76 -12.46
C GLU A 16 -4.86 -2.55 -12.18
N ARG A 17 -4.54 -1.82 -11.10
CA ARG A 17 -5.29 -0.63 -10.69
C ARG A 17 -4.69 0.60 -11.33
N LYS A 18 -5.55 1.41 -11.91
CA LYS A 18 -5.13 2.66 -12.56
C LYS A 18 -5.15 3.80 -11.58
N MET A 19 -4.24 4.76 -11.75
CA MET A 19 -4.24 5.97 -10.94
C MET A 19 -5.54 6.73 -11.13
N GLY A 20 -6.07 7.26 -10.04
CA GLY A 20 -7.36 7.94 -10.02
C GLY A 20 -8.56 7.04 -9.84
N SER A 21 -8.41 5.72 -9.98
CA SER A 21 -9.51 4.79 -9.77
C SER A 21 -9.73 4.55 -8.27
N GLU A 22 -10.94 4.10 -7.92
CA GLU A 22 -11.28 3.83 -6.53
C GLU A 22 -10.61 2.55 -6.04
N ALA A 23 -10.10 2.60 -4.81
CA ALA A 23 -9.53 1.44 -4.15
C ALA A 23 -10.65 0.55 -3.61
N PRO A 24 -10.61 -0.77 -3.86
CA PRO A 24 -11.63 -1.66 -3.35
C PRO A 24 -11.55 -1.79 -1.83
N ALA A 25 -12.68 -2.06 -1.19
CA ALA A 25 -12.72 -2.40 0.22
C ALA A 25 -12.28 -3.85 0.41
N ILE A 26 -11.40 -4.08 1.38
CA ILE A 26 -10.88 -5.41 1.67
C ILE A 26 -10.89 -5.62 3.17
N SER A 27 -11.40 -6.76 3.60
CA SER A 27 -11.38 -7.15 5.01
C SER A 27 -10.13 -8.00 5.26
N LEU A 28 -9.30 -7.59 6.19
CA LEU A 28 -8.07 -8.30 6.53
C LEU A 28 -8.02 -8.64 8.00
N GLU A 29 -7.57 -9.85 8.30
CA GLU A 29 -7.23 -10.23 9.66
C GLU A 29 -5.80 -9.78 9.97
N MET A 30 -5.66 -8.88 10.94
CA MET A 30 -4.35 -8.36 11.34
C MET A 30 -3.64 -9.32 12.29
N LEU A 31 -2.33 -9.12 12.48
CA LEU A 31 -1.52 -9.99 13.35
C LEU A 31 -1.96 -9.93 14.81
N ASP A 32 -2.63 -8.85 15.22
CA ASP A 32 -3.16 -8.75 16.59
C ASP A 32 -4.50 -9.48 16.77
N GLY A 33 -5.00 -10.16 15.73
CA GLY A 33 -6.24 -10.92 15.75
C GLY A 33 -7.48 -10.13 15.41
N GLN A 34 -7.37 -8.81 15.23
CA GLN A 34 -8.52 -7.99 14.85
C GLN A 34 -8.69 -7.96 13.33
N THR A 35 -9.94 -7.88 12.90
CA THR A 35 -10.27 -7.73 11.49
C THR A 35 -10.49 -6.25 11.19
N LYS A 36 -9.84 -5.75 10.14
CA LYS A 36 -10.00 -4.36 9.68
C LYS A 36 -10.47 -4.34 8.23
N VAL A 37 -11.34 -3.40 7.92
CA VAL A 37 -11.70 -3.11 6.54
C VAL A 37 -10.81 -1.96 6.08
N ILE A 38 -10.02 -2.20 5.03
CA ILE A 38 -9.09 -1.24 4.47
C ILE A 38 -9.46 -0.94 3.02
N GLY A 39 -8.85 0.11 2.46
CA GLY A 39 -9.23 0.59 1.14
C GLY A 39 -10.37 1.59 1.23
N MET A 40 -10.94 1.95 0.07
CA MET A 40 -12.05 2.91 -0.02
C MET A 40 -11.74 4.24 0.69
N LEU A 41 -12.80 4.96 1.01
CA LEU A 41 -12.78 6.23 1.73
C LEU A 41 -12.33 6.05 3.17
N ALA A 42 -11.43 6.90 3.64
CA ALA A 42 -10.95 6.85 5.03
C ALA A 42 -10.64 8.26 5.53
N THR A 43 -10.51 8.40 6.85
CA THR A 43 -10.22 9.69 7.49
C THR A 43 -8.77 10.13 7.28
N LYS A 44 -7.90 9.20 6.90
CA LYS A 44 -6.49 9.46 6.61
C LYS A 44 -6.12 8.82 5.28
N VAL A 45 -5.03 9.30 4.71
CA VAL A 45 -4.38 8.63 3.58
C VAL A 45 -4.02 7.21 4.01
N GLN A 46 -4.20 6.24 3.11
CA GLN A 46 -3.86 4.84 3.36
C GLN A 46 -2.68 4.43 2.48
N VAL A 47 -1.76 3.67 3.04
CA VAL A 47 -0.63 3.09 2.32
C VAL A 47 -0.71 1.59 2.46
N MET A 48 -0.70 0.88 1.33
CA MET A 48 -0.68 -0.58 1.29
C MET A 48 0.68 -1.01 0.77
N ILE A 49 1.44 -1.72 1.59
CA ILE A 49 2.77 -2.21 1.22
C ILE A 49 2.71 -3.73 1.23
N THR A 50 2.93 -4.36 0.08
CA THR A 50 3.03 -5.81 0.02
C THR A 50 4.49 -6.21 -0.11
N LEU A 51 4.92 -7.14 0.74
CA LEU A 51 6.30 -7.58 0.82
C LEU A 51 6.35 -9.09 0.61
N PRO A 52 7.12 -9.57 -0.38
CA PRO A 52 7.17 -11.02 -0.66
C PRO A 52 7.91 -11.82 0.40
N PHE A 53 8.93 -11.22 1.02
CA PHE A 53 9.79 -11.93 1.98
C PHE A 53 9.99 -11.14 3.25
N GLN A 54 10.37 -11.85 4.31
CA GLN A 54 10.65 -11.24 5.61
C GLN A 54 11.73 -10.16 5.53
N ASN A 55 12.77 -10.38 4.74
CA ASN A 55 13.87 -9.41 4.57
C ASN A 55 13.55 -8.26 3.62
N SER A 56 12.36 -8.23 3.04
CA SER A 56 11.96 -7.12 2.17
C SER A 56 11.69 -5.83 2.96
N LEU A 57 11.44 -5.96 4.26
CA LEU A 57 11.26 -4.79 5.12
C LEU A 57 12.64 -4.30 5.57
N THR A 58 13.11 -3.22 4.94
CA THR A 58 14.42 -2.64 5.24
C THR A 58 14.32 -1.59 6.33
N PRO A 59 15.44 -1.26 7.01
CA PRO A 59 15.44 -0.17 8.00
C PRO A 59 15.03 1.18 7.41
N GLU A 60 15.40 1.46 6.16
CA GLU A 60 15.04 2.70 5.47
C GLU A 60 13.53 2.81 5.26
N LEU A 61 12.89 1.72 4.84
CA LEU A 61 11.42 1.68 4.69
C LEU A 61 10.75 1.83 6.06
N SER A 62 11.25 1.12 7.08
CA SER A 62 10.71 1.22 8.43
C SER A 62 10.80 2.63 8.98
N SER A 63 11.87 3.36 8.68
CA SER A 63 12.03 4.75 9.12
C SER A 63 10.95 5.65 8.54
N ILE A 64 10.61 5.47 7.27
CA ILE A 64 9.55 6.25 6.63
C ILE A 64 8.19 5.91 7.26
N ILE A 65 7.93 4.63 7.49
CA ILE A 65 6.70 4.17 8.14
C ILE A 65 6.55 4.83 9.51
N GLU A 66 7.60 4.81 10.32
CA GLU A 66 7.59 5.44 11.64
C GLU A 66 7.32 6.93 11.57
N LYS A 67 7.94 7.60 10.60
CA LYS A 67 7.81 9.05 10.43
C LYS A 67 6.37 9.46 10.15
N TYR A 68 5.62 8.65 9.40
CA TYR A 68 4.28 9.02 8.93
C TYR A 68 3.15 8.26 9.62
N GLN A 69 3.44 7.36 10.55
CA GLN A 69 2.41 6.48 11.13
C GLN A 69 1.28 7.21 11.84
N ASP A 70 1.51 8.44 12.31
CA ASP A 70 0.47 9.25 12.96
C ASP A 70 -0.35 10.06 11.95
N GLN A 71 0.11 10.16 10.72
CA GLN A 71 -0.52 10.98 9.68
C GLN A 71 -1.21 10.16 8.60
N ALA A 72 -0.93 8.86 8.53
CA ALA A 72 -1.47 7.96 7.53
C ALA A 72 -1.68 6.58 8.14
N PHE A 73 -2.63 5.83 7.58
CA PHE A 73 -2.78 4.42 7.92
C PHE A 73 -1.84 3.62 7.01
N ILE A 74 -0.78 3.05 7.56
CA ILE A 74 0.22 2.31 6.79
C ILE A 74 0.12 0.83 7.16
N TYR A 75 -0.23 0.02 6.15
CA TYR A 75 -0.45 -1.42 6.33
C TYR A 75 0.66 -2.20 5.64
N LEU A 76 1.24 -3.16 6.36
CA LEU A 76 2.24 -4.09 5.83
C LEU A 76 1.57 -5.45 5.63
N ILE A 77 1.57 -5.93 4.41
CA ILE A 77 0.93 -7.19 4.04
C ILE A 77 1.96 -8.11 3.42
N SER A 78 2.06 -9.32 3.94
CA SER A 78 3.03 -10.31 3.46
C SER A 78 2.51 -11.72 3.68
N ALA A 79 2.94 -12.64 2.83
CA ALA A 79 2.69 -14.06 3.04
C ALA A 79 3.51 -14.63 4.20
N GLN A 80 4.54 -13.92 4.64
CA GLN A 80 5.42 -14.34 5.73
C GLN A 80 5.33 -13.34 6.89
N THR A 81 5.47 -13.84 8.11
CA THR A 81 5.54 -12.97 9.30
C THR A 81 6.80 -12.10 9.21
N LEU A 82 6.63 -10.79 9.36
CA LEU A 82 7.71 -9.82 9.14
C LEU A 82 8.57 -9.54 10.38
N GLY A 83 8.27 -10.16 11.51
CA GLY A 83 9.08 -10.07 12.72
C GLY A 83 8.79 -8.84 13.56
N GLU A 84 9.75 -8.50 14.44
CA GLU A 84 9.55 -7.50 15.49
C GLU A 84 9.49 -6.06 15.00
N MET A 85 9.91 -5.81 13.76
CA MET A 85 9.90 -4.47 13.19
C MET A 85 8.51 -4.00 12.76
N THR A 86 7.49 -4.85 12.92
CA THR A 86 6.14 -4.54 12.45
C THR A 86 5.20 -4.25 13.61
N ASN A 87 4.25 -3.35 13.35
CA ASN A 87 3.14 -3.11 14.28
C ASN A 87 2.05 -4.15 14.00
N PRO A 88 1.75 -5.07 14.96
CA PRO A 88 0.76 -6.12 14.71
C PRO A 88 -0.63 -5.60 14.36
N ALA A 89 -0.99 -4.41 14.81
CA ALA A 89 -2.30 -3.82 14.52
C ALA A 89 -2.41 -3.36 13.07
N CYS A 90 -1.28 -3.17 12.38
CA CYS A 90 -1.23 -2.68 11.00
C CYS A 90 -0.53 -3.65 10.06
N SER A 91 -0.32 -4.89 10.48
CA SER A 91 0.38 -5.91 9.69
C SER A 91 -0.48 -7.15 9.55
N SER A 92 -0.39 -7.80 8.39
CA SER A 92 -1.22 -8.97 8.09
C SER A 92 -0.48 -9.98 7.23
N THR A 93 -0.72 -11.26 7.47
CA THR A 93 -0.33 -12.34 6.56
C THR A 93 -1.52 -12.82 5.72
N ASP A 94 -2.67 -12.23 5.91
CA ASP A 94 -3.89 -12.51 5.14
C ASP A 94 -3.84 -11.71 3.82
N PHE A 95 -2.98 -12.14 2.90
CA PHE A 95 -2.62 -11.30 1.75
C PHE A 95 -3.43 -11.59 0.48
N ALA A 96 -4.04 -12.77 0.37
CA ALA A 96 -4.51 -13.27 -0.93
C ALA A 96 -5.56 -12.37 -1.59
N GLU A 97 -6.59 -11.96 -0.86
CA GLU A 97 -7.66 -11.14 -1.43
C GLU A 97 -7.14 -9.77 -1.85
N LEU A 98 -6.35 -9.12 -1.00
CA LEU A 98 -5.77 -7.82 -1.31
C LEU A 98 -4.86 -7.92 -2.52
N ALA A 99 -3.99 -8.92 -2.55
CA ALA A 99 -3.04 -9.10 -3.64
C ALA A 99 -3.77 -9.32 -4.97
N LYS A 100 -4.84 -10.12 -4.97
CA LYS A 100 -5.64 -10.36 -6.18
C LYS A 100 -6.33 -9.09 -6.65
N LYS A 101 -6.94 -8.35 -5.74
CA LYS A 101 -7.67 -7.13 -6.08
C LYS A 101 -6.75 -5.98 -6.49
N PHE A 102 -5.51 -5.97 -6.00
CA PHE A 102 -4.53 -4.94 -6.33
C PHE A 102 -3.61 -5.33 -7.50
N GLY A 103 -3.79 -6.53 -8.04
CA GLY A 103 -3.02 -6.98 -9.20
C GLY A 103 -1.59 -7.38 -8.89
N VAL A 104 -1.31 -7.80 -7.66
CA VAL A 104 0.04 -8.17 -7.21
C VAL A 104 0.13 -9.62 -6.70
N TYR A 105 -0.89 -10.40 -6.96
CA TYR A 105 -0.91 -11.81 -6.55
C TYR A 105 -0.05 -12.66 -7.48
N ILE A 106 0.85 -13.45 -6.92
CA ILE A 106 1.68 -14.39 -7.68
C ILE A 106 1.12 -15.81 -7.53
N ASP A 107 1.03 -16.31 -6.31
CA ASP A 107 0.49 -17.62 -6.02
C ASP A 107 0.04 -17.68 -4.55
N GLU A 108 -0.31 -18.86 -4.07
CA GLU A 108 -0.84 -19.06 -2.72
C GLU A 108 0.15 -18.71 -1.61
N THR A 109 1.44 -18.59 -1.93
CA THR A 109 2.49 -18.35 -0.96
C THR A 109 3.23 -17.05 -1.17
N LEU A 110 2.91 -16.30 -2.22
CA LEU A 110 3.75 -15.18 -2.63
C LEU A 110 2.96 -14.07 -3.30
N CYS A 111 3.31 -12.84 -2.96
CA CYS A 111 2.83 -11.63 -3.65
C CYS A 111 4.03 -10.86 -4.19
N ALA A 112 3.78 -9.97 -5.16
CA ALA A 112 4.81 -9.09 -5.68
C ALA A 112 5.18 -8.05 -4.62
N LYS A 113 6.35 -7.44 -4.76
CA LYS A 113 6.76 -6.32 -3.93
C LYS A 113 6.12 -5.06 -4.48
N SER A 114 5.21 -4.45 -3.74
CA SER A 114 4.44 -3.32 -4.23
C SER A 114 4.12 -2.32 -3.13
N LEU A 115 3.75 -1.12 -3.57
CA LEU A 115 3.42 -0.01 -2.69
C LEU A 115 2.33 0.82 -3.36
N PHE A 116 1.25 1.07 -2.63
CA PHE A 116 0.11 1.85 -3.11
C PHE A 116 -0.21 2.95 -2.11
N ILE A 117 -0.50 4.15 -2.61
CA ILE A 117 -1.01 5.24 -1.78
C ILE A 117 -2.44 5.55 -2.23
N ILE A 118 -3.34 5.59 -1.26
CA ILE A 118 -4.77 5.85 -1.47
C ILE A 118 -5.10 7.14 -0.72
N ASN A 119 -5.66 8.12 -1.42
CA ASN A 119 -6.00 9.40 -0.80
C ASN A 119 -7.25 9.27 0.08
N LYS A 120 -7.63 10.34 0.76
CA LYS A 120 -8.78 10.33 1.68
C LYS A 120 -10.12 10.08 0.97
N ASP A 121 -10.17 10.33 -0.33
CA ASP A 121 -11.36 10.07 -1.15
C ASP A 121 -11.43 8.62 -1.64
N GLY A 122 -10.45 7.80 -1.27
CA GLY A 122 -10.43 6.39 -1.65
C GLY A 122 -9.87 6.11 -3.02
N GLN A 123 -9.11 7.02 -3.59
CA GLN A 123 -8.55 6.88 -4.94
C GLN A 123 -7.06 6.60 -4.89
N PHE A 124 -6.58 5.78 -5.82
CA PHE A 124 -5.15 5.54 -5.97
C PHE A 124 -4.45 6.78 -6.51
N VAL A 125 -3.43 7.26 -5.79
CA VAL A 125 -2.62 8.41 -6.22
C VAL A 125 -1.17 8.05 -6.49
N TYR A 126 -0.72 6.87 -6.07
CA TYR A 126 0.62 6.39 -6.35
C TYR A 126 0.65 4.87 -6.33
N LYS A 127 1.47 4.30 -7.19
CA LYS A 127 1.67 2.86 -7.29
C LYS A 127 3.11 2.58 -7.69
N GLU A 128 3.72 1.62 -7.02
CA GLU A 128 5.00 1.06 -7.44
C GLU A 128 4.94 -0.45 -7.29
N ILE A 129 5.24 -1.18 -8.38
CA ILE A 129 5.43 -2.63 -8.36
C ILE A 129 6.81 -2.87 -8.93
N THR A 130 7.70 -3.47 -8.14
CA THR A 130 9.09 -3.66 -8.59
C THR A 130 9.15 -4.71 -9.69
N LYS A 131 10.09 -4.53 -10.62
CA LYS A 131 10.32 -5.50 -11.71
C LYS A 131 10.88 -6.80 -11.18
N ASP A 132 11.68 -6.72 -10.13
CA ASP A 132 12.25 -7.85 -9.42
C ASP A 132 11.97 -7.66 -7.94
N VAL A 133 11.57 -8.73 -7.25
CA VAL A 133 11.25 -8.64 -5.81
C VAL A 133 12.49 -8.32 -4.97
N GLU A 134 13.69 -8.45 -5.52
CA GLU A 134 14.92 -8.04 -4.86
C GLU A 134 15.21 -6.55 -5.02
N ASP A 135 14.52 -5.86 -5.92
CA ASP A 135 14.73 -4.42 -6.14
C ASP A 135 14.22 -3.63 -4.95
N ALA A 136 14.90 -2.53 -4.63
CA ALA A 136 14.43 -1.59 -3.62
C ALA A 136 13.30 -0.73 -4.20
N PHE A 137 12.39 -0.28 -3.33
CA PHE A 137 11.44 0.78 -3.71
C PHE A 137 12.18 2.09 -3.94
N ASP A 138 11.60 2.94 -4.76
CA ASP A 138 12.01 4.34 -4.87
C ASP A 138 11.47 5.10 -3.64
N LEU A 139 12.23 5.06 -2.55
CA LEU A 139 11.80 5.61 -1.27
C LEU A 139 11.67 7.13 -1.30
N GLU A 140 12.48 7.80 -2.11
CA GLU A 140 12.38 9.26 -2.28
C GLU A 140 11.05 9.63 -2.92
N MET A 141 10.68 8.94 -4.00
CA MET A 141 9.40 9.17 -4.67
C MET A 141 8.23 8.79 -3.75
N PHE A 142 8.35 7.69 -3.05
CA PHE A 142 7.31 7.26 -2.10
C PHE A 142 7.06 8.33 -1.04
N GLU A 143 8.12 8.83 -0.41
CA GLU A 143 7.97 9.83 0.64
C GLU A 143 7.40 11.14 0.08
N THR A 144 7.85 11.56 -1.10
CA THR A 144 7.33 12.76 -1.76
C THR A 144 5.83 12.62 -2.05
N LYS A 145 5.40 11.51 -2.61
CA LYS A 145 4.00 11.28 -2.95
C LYS A 145 3.12 11.12 -1.72
N LEU A 146 3.65 10.50 -0.68
CA LEU A 146 2.93 10.36 0.58
C LEU A 146 2.72 11.72 1.23
N ASP A 147 3.75 12.53 1.29
CA ASP A 147 3.66 13.87 1.85
C ASP A 147 2.67 14.74 1.08
N GLU A 148 2.69 14.68 -0.24
CA GLU A 148 1.74 15.38 -1.10
C GLU A 148 0.31 14.94 -0.81
N ALA A 149 0.07 13.64 -0.70
CA ALA A 149 -1.27 13.10 -0.45
C ALA A 149 -1.81 13.53 0.92
N ILE A 150 -0.97 13.51 1.94
CA ILE A 150 -1.34 13.92 3.30
C ILE A 150 -1.72 15.39 3.35
N HIS A 151 -1.00 16.25 2.64
CA HIS A 151 -1.18 17.69 2.69
C HIS A 151 -2.07 18.24 1.56
N PHE A 152 -2.64 17.37 0.75
CA PHE A 152 -3.48 17.80 -0.36
C PHE A 152 -4.75 18.47 0.15
N LYS A 153 -5.09 19.63 -0.44
CA LYS A 153 -6.32 20.36 -0.16
C LYS A 153 -7.07 20.61 -1.47
N LYS A 154 -8.36 20.33 -1.48
CA LYS A 154 -9.19 20.57 -2.67
C LYS A 154 -9.42 22.06 -2.88
N LYS A 155 -9.00 22.58 -4.04
CA LYS A 155 -9.18 23.97 -4.38
C LYS A 155 -10.64 24.36 -4.59
N GLY A 156 -11.46 23.43 -5.04
CA GLY A 156 -12.86 23.69 -5.35
C GLY A 156 -13.74 24.08 -4.17
N HIS A 157 -13.24 23.98 -2.98
CA HIS A 157 -13.98 24.34 -1.77
C HIS A 157 -13.76 25.77 -1.36
N VAL A 158 -12.97 26.45 -2.12
CA VAL A 158 -12.81 27.86 -1.92
C VAL A 158 -14.03 28.54 -2.45
N HIS A 159 -14.60 28.38 -2.71
CA HIS A 159 -15.36 28.86 -3.22
C HIS A 159 -16.34 28.81 -2.65
N GLU A 160 -16.22 28.44 -2.38
CA GLU A 160 -16.78 28.22 -2.11
C GLU A 160 -17.08 28.63 -1.56
N ASN A 161 -16.92 29.39 -1.82
CA ASN A 161 -17.06 29.69 -1.75
C ASN A 161 -17.53 30.22 -2.06
N TRP A 162 -17.78 30.65 -2.21
CA TRP A 162 -18.19 31.01 -2.76
C TRP A 162 -19.03 31.50 -2.66
N MET A 163 -19.07 31.63 -2.52
CA MET A 163 -19.58 31.77 -2.56
C MET A 163 -19.60 31.95 -2.41
N GLY A 164 -19.42 32.36 -2.27
CA GLY A 164 -19.18 32.29 -2.30
C GLY A 164 -18.80 32.36 -2.13
N ALA A 165 -18.86 32.66 -1.84
CA ALA A 165 -18.33 32.58 -1.96
C ALA A 165 -18.16 32.55 -2.04
#